data_5762802c92ca92efbc3284e82cbff5a1
#
_entry.id   5762802c92ca92efbc3284e82cbff5a1
#
_cell.length_a   1.000
_cell.length_b   1.000
_cell.length_c   1.000
_cell.angle_alpha   90.00
_cell.angle_beta   90.00
_cell.angle_gamma   90.00
#
_symmetry.space_group_name_H-M   'P 1'
#
loop_
_entity.id
_entity.type
_entity.pdbx_description
1 polymer ?
#
loop_
_entity_poly.entity_id
_entity_poly.type
_entity_poly.pdbx_seq_one_letter_code
_entity_poly.pdbx_strand_id
1 'polypeptide(L)'
;MNINKILIVGGGTSGWMTAASIFKTLPNVKVSLVESKSIPTIGVGESTLGQFNIFLDMLGLKDEDWMAECNATYKNGIRFNNFSDLGTSYDYPFGGRDRIDIKNKWAAVRDCYNLPINESYNEWHNDNSLLMKYNRCTKNTDGLLDAFDFRYDTAYHLSLIHI
;
A
#
# COMPACT_ATOMS: atom_id res chain seq x y z
N MET A 1 -1.96 29.28 -23.51
CA MET A 1 -3.13 28.43 -23.85
C MET A 1 -3.87 28.15 -22.56
N ASN A 2 -5.11 28.62 -22.41
CA ASN A 2 -5.88 28.34 -21.20
C ASN A 2 -6.79 27.14 -21.42
N ILE A 3 -6.48 26.03 -20.76
CA ILE A 3 -7.33 24.83 -20.78
C ILE A 3 -8.44 25.03 -19.73
N ASN A 4 -9.68 25.03 -20.16
CA ASN A 4 -10.85 25.19 -19.29
C ASN A 4 -11.81 24.00 -19.33
N LYS A 5 -11.52 23.02 -20.17
CA LYS A 5 -12.29 21.76 -20.27
C LYS A 5 -11.36 20.58 -20.49
N ILE A 6 -11.59 19.49 -19.79
CA ILE A 6 -10.87 18.22 -19.94
C ILE A 6 -11.89 17.11 -20.09
N LEU A 7 -11.68 16.26 -21.10
CA LEU A 7 -12.42 15.02 -21.29
C LEU A 7 -11.51 13.84 -20.97
N ILE A 8 -11.95 12.99 -20.05
CA ILE A 8 -11.30 11.73 -19.69
C ILE A 8 -12.08 10.61 -20.40
N VAL A 9 -11.39 9.78 -21.14
CA VAL A 9 -11.97 8.61 -21.80
C VAL A 9 -11.48 7.34 -21.11
N GLY A 10 -12.39 6.65 -20.45
CA GLY A 10 -12.14 5.43 -19.69
C GLY A 10 -12.54 5.59 -18.21
N GLY A 11 -13.44 4.73 -17.75
CA GLY A 11 -14.00 4.72 -16.38
C GLY A 11 -13.36 3.70 -15.44
N GLY A 12 -12.15 3.24 -15.75
CA GLY A 12 -11.39 2.42 -14.82
C GLY A 12 -10.77 3.25 -13.68
N THR A 13 -10.09 2.60 -12.75
CA THR A 13 -9.45 3.21 -11.57
C THR A 13 -8.61 4.45 -11.94
N SER A 14 -7.77 4.34 -12.97
CA SER A 14 -6.94 5.48 -13.42
C SER A 14 -7.77 6.68 -13.92
N GLY A 15 -8.87 6.42 -14.63
CA GLY A 15 -9.74 7.48 -15.12
C GLY A 15 -10.42 8.23 -13.98
N TRP A 16 -11.00 7.51 -13.04
CA TRP A 16 -11.66 8.10 -11.87
C TRP A 16 -10.67 8.80 -10.93
N MET A 17 -9.50 8.22 -10.65
CA MET A 17 -8.46 8.88 -9.86
C MET A 17 -7.96 10.17 -10.53
N THR A 18 -7.79 10.15 -11.86
CA THR A 18 -7.43 11.36 -12.62
C THR A 18 -8.52 12.42 -12.54
N ALA A 19 -9.80 12.02 -12.68
CA ALA A 19 -10.92 12.94 -12.56
C ALA A 19 -10.95 13.59 -11.16
N ALA A 20 -10.81 12.81 -10.10
CA ALA A 20 -10.78 13.30 -8.73
C ALA A 20 -9.62 14.27 -8.49
N SER A 21 -8.43 13.92 -8.98
CA SER A 21 -7.24 14.79 -8.87
C SER A 21 -7.45 16.13 -9.55
N ILE A 22 -7.95 16.13 -10.78
CA ILE A 22 -8.17 17.38 -11.53
C ILE A 22 -9.27 18.21 -10.87
N PHE A 23 -10.36 17.58 -10.46
CA PHE A 23 -11.45 18.27 -9.76
C PHE A 23 -10.96 18.98 -8.50
N LYS A 24 -10.07 18.34 -7.75
CA LYS A 24 -9.52 18.90 -6.50
C LYS A 24 -8.50 20.01 -6.75
N THR A 25 -7.61 19.80 -7.74
CA THR A 25 -6.44 20.69 -7.94
C THR A 25 -6.69 21.83 -8.92
N LEU A 26 -7.67 21.68 -9.83
CA LEU A 26 -8.00 22.63 -10.87
C LEU A 26 -9.49 23.02 -10.82
N PRO A 27 -9.95 23.75 -9.80
CA PRO A 27 -11.39 23.98 -9.56
C PRO A 27 -12.10 24.79 -10.67
N ASN A 28 -11.35 25.48 -11.51
CA ASN A 28 -11.88 26.27 -12.63
C ASN A 28 -11.94 25.47 -13.96
N VAL A 29 -11.53 24.20 -13.96
CA VAL A 29 -11.54 23.35 -15.13
C VAL A 29 -12.76 22.43 -15.08
N LYS A 30 -13.55 22.45 -16.16
CA LYS A 30 -14.67 21.51 -16.31
C LYS A 30 -14.14 20.14 -16.70
N VAL A 31 -14.37 19.15 -15.85
CA VAL A 31 -13.99 17.76 -16.11
C VAL A 31 -15.23 16.99 -16.57
N SER A 32 -15.06 16.18 -17.59
CA SER A 32 -16.04 15.20 -18.05
C SER A 32 -15.37 13.85 -18.19
N LEU A 33 -16.03 12.78 -17.75
CA LEU A 33 -15.54 11.41 -17.90
C LEU A 33 -16.55 10.62 -18.74
N VAL A 34 -16.05 9.85 -19.69
CA VAL A 34 -16.84 8.96 -20.53
C VAL A 34 -16.35 7.54 -20.35
N GLU A 35 -17.28 6.66 -20.02
CA GLU A 35 -17.03 5.22 -19.89
C GLU A 35 -18.05 4.40 -20.70
N SER A 36 -17.68 3.17 -21.01
CA SER A 36 -18.54 2.24 -21.71
C SER A 36 -19.41 1.46 -20.75
N LYS A 37 -20.71 1.43 -21.00
CA LYS A 37 -21.64 0.59 -20.23
C LYS A 37 -21.46 -0.91 -20.50
N SER A 38 -20.82 -1.28 -21.60
CA SER A 38 -20.64 -2.68 -22.01
C SER A 38 -19.29 -3.27 -21.59
N ILE A 39 -18.39 -2.45 -21.07
CA ILE A 39 -17.09 -2.91 -20.57
C ILE A 39 -17.15 -2.83 -19.05
N PRO A 40 -17.28 -3.97 -18.35
CA PRO A 40 -17.32 -3.98 -16.90
C PRO A 40 -15.92 -3.65 -16.33
N THR A 41 -15.90 -3.24 -15.08
CA THR A 41 -14.66 -3.13 -14.31
C THR A 41 -13.96 -4.49 -14.27
N ILE A 42 -12.70 -4.53 -14.62
CA ILE A 42 -11.90 -5.77 -14.59
C ILE A 42 -11.69 -6.17 -13.12
N GLY A 43 -12.30 -7.28 -12.74
CA GLY A 43 -12.33 -7.73 -11.37
C GLY A 43 -11.09 -8.52 -10.93
N VAL A 44 -9.92 -7.90 -10.80
CA VAL A 44 -8.66 -8.56 -10.42
C VAL A 44 -8.14 -8.07 -9.07
N GLY A 45 -8.78 -7.86 -8.04
CA GLY A 45 -8.26 -7.38 -6.76
C GLY A 45 -7.18 -6.30 -6.90
N GLU A 46 -7.33 -5.21 -6.24
CA GLU A 46 -6.33 -4.14 -6.28
C GLU A 46 -5.67 -3.96 -4.93
N SER A 47 -4.39 -3.69 -4.99
CA SER A 47 -3.56 -3.51 -3.81
C SER A 47 -2.68 -2.30 -4.05
N THR A 48 -2.75 -1.35 -3.14
CA THR A 48 -1.99 -0.11 -3.25
C THR A 48 -0.59 -0.25 -2.63
N LEU A 49 0.18 0.79 -2.77
CA LEU A 49 1.44 1.02 -2.04
C LEU A 49 1.26 2.23 -1.12
N GLY A 50 2.20 2.46 -0.21
CA GLY A 50 2.15 3.58 0.74
C GLY A 50 1.94 4.95 0.08
N GLN A 51 2.42 5.15 -1.15
CA GLN A 51 2.22 6.37 -1.92
C GLN A 51 0.75 6.71 -2.18
N PHE A 52 -0.15 5.73 -2.08
CA PHE A 52 -1.59 5.98 -2.22
C PHE A 52 -2.11 6.91 -1.11
N ASN A 53 -1.49 6.89 0.05
CA ASN A 53 -1.82 7.82 1.13
C ASN A 53 -1.61 9.29 0.73
N ILE A 54 -0.58 9.58 -0.07
CA ILE A 54 -0.33 10.93 -0.60
C ILE A 54 -1.49 11.39 -1.48
N PHE A 55 -2.04 10.48 -2.28
CA PHE A 55 -3.21 10.75 -3.12
C PHE A 55 -4.46 11.03 -2.26
N LEU A 56 -4.71 10.24 -1.24
CA LEU A 56 -5.83 10.44 -0.31
C LEU A 56 -5.73 11.80 0.40
N ASP A 57 -4.53 12.16 0.84
CA ASP A 57 -4.28 13.46 1.47
C ASP A 57 -4.53 14.64 0.55
N MET A 58 -4.05 14.54 -0.68
CA MET A 58 -4.29 15.55 -1.70
C MET A 58 -5.80 15.76 -1.91
N LEU A 59 -6.59 14.71 -1.87
CA LEU A 59 -8.04 14.79 -1.94
C LEU A 59 -8.67 15.29 -0.65
N GLY A 60 -7.99 15.17 0.49
CA GLY A 60 -8.51 15.47 1.83
C GLY A 60 -9.42 14.37 2.36
N LEU A 61 -9.23 13.14 1.90
CA LEU A 61 -10.01 11.97 2.32
C LEU A 61 -9.34 11.29 3.52
N LYS A 62 -10.16 10.95 4.50
CA LYS A 62 -9.77 10.11 5.63
C LYS A 62 -10.24 8.69 5.40
N ASP A 63 -9.63 7.73 6.09
CA ASP A 63 -9.95 6.31 5.93
C ASP A 63 -11.44 6.01 6.18
N GLU A 64 -12.05 6.70 7.16
CA GLU A 64 -13.46 6.58 7.47
C GLU A 64 -14.39 7.03 6.33
N ASP A 65 -13.92 7.86 5.41
CA ASP A 65 -14.73 8.41 4.33
C ASP A 65 -14.91 7.42 3.16
N TRP A 66 -14.01 6.45 3.00
CA TRP A 66 -13.98 5.63 1.79
C TRP A 66 -13.75 4.13 2.00
N MET A 67 -13.07 3.73 3.09
CA MET A 67 -12.67 2.32 3.26
C MET A 67 -13.86 1.37 3.32
N ALA A 68 -14.95 1.78 3.98
CA ALA A 68 -16.14 0.95 4.08
C ALA A 68 -16.80 0.73 2.71
N GLU A 69 -16.89 1.78 1.90
CA GLU A 69 -17.48 1.74 0.56
C GLU A 69 -16.70 0.85 -0.41
N CYS A 70 -15.37 0.77 -0.22
CA CYS A 70 -14.46 -0.03 -1.05
C CYS A 70 -14.15 -1.40 -0.43
N ASN A 71 -14.73 -1.78 0.69
CA ASN A 71 -14.32 -2.95 1.49
C ASN A 71 -12.80 -3.03 1.66
N ALA A 72 -12.17 -1.87 1.88
CA ALA A 72 -10.73 -1.77 1.99
C ALA A 72 -10.24 -2.30 3.33
N THR A 73 -9.07 -2.92 3.31
CA THR A 73 -8.35 -3.35 4.51
C THR A 73 -6.92 -2.82 4.46
N TYR A 74 -6.31 -2.68 5.63
CA TYR A 74 -4.90 -2.31 5.70
C TYR A 74 -4.00 -3.47 5.24
N LYS A 75 -2.89 -3.10 4.62
CA LYS A 75 -1.89 -4.02 4.09
C LYS A 75 -0.51 -3.60 4.61
N ASN A 76 0.11 -4.47 5.38
CA ASN A 76 1.42 -4.22 6.00
C ASN A 76 2.60 -4.74 5.18
N GLY A 77 2.32 -5.55 4.17
CA GLY A 77 3.38 -6.15 3.34
C GLY A 77 2.84 -7.21 2.39
N ILE A 78 3.75 -8.00 1.85
CA ILE A 78 3.47 -9.09 0.91
C ILE A 78 4.13 -10.36 1.45
N ARG A 79 3.38 -11.46 1.52
CA ARG A 79 3.96 -12.78 1.78
C ARG A 79 4.16 -13.50 0.45
N PHE A 80 5.37 -13.91 0.17
CA PHE A 80 5.70 -14.75 -0.97
C PHE A 80 5.75 -16.21 -0.54
N ASN A 81 4.92 -17.03 -1.15
CA ASN A 81 4.89 -18.46 -0.91
C ASN A 81 5.41 -19.20 -2.13
N ASN A 82 6.30 -20.17 -1.93
CA ASN A 82 6.87 -20.99 -3.00
C ASN A 82 7.57 -20.17 -4.12
N PHE A 83 8.10 -19.00 -3.77
CA PHE A 83 8.74 -18.13 -4.76
C PHE A 83 10.17 -18.60 -5.10
N SER A 84 10.92 -19.05 -4.10
CA SER A 84 12.26 -19.63 -4.30
C SER A 84 12.17 -21.16 -4.40
N ASP A 85 11.70 -21.80 -3.33
CA ASP A 85 11.58 -23.25 -3.23
C ASP A 85 10.19 -23.64 -2.73
N LEU A 86 9.70 -24.82 -3.16
CA LEU A 86 8.42 -25.35 -2.71
C LEU A 86 8.42 -25.55 -1.19
N GLY A 87 7.36 -25.08 -0.53
CA GLY A 87 7.21 -25.17 0.93
C GLY A 87 7.87 -24.02 1.69
N THR A 88 8.58 -23.11 1.01
CA THR A 88 9.16 -21.94 1.65
C THR A 88 8.26 -20.71 1.54
N SER A 89 8.36 -19.81 2.51
CA SER A 89 7.69 -18.52 2.46
C SER A 89 8.57 -17.45 3.11
N TYR A 90 8.46 -16.22 2.63
CA TYR A 90 9.05 -15.07 3.27
C TYR A 90 8.14 -13.85 3.18
N ASP A 91 8.29 -12.96 4.14
CA ASP A 91 7.55 -11.72 4.21
C ASP A 91 8.39 -10.55 3.68
N TYR A 92 7.75 -9.70 2.87
CA TYR A 92 8.25 -8.42 2.47
C TYR A 92 7.37 -7.34 3.12
N PRO A 93 7.72 -6.89 4.33
CA PRO A 93 6.96 -5.85 5.02
C PRO A 93 7.13 -4.51 4.31
N PHE A 94 6.09 -3.69 4.35
CA PHE A 94 6.17 -2.32 3.87
C PHE A 94 6.81 -1.43 4.92
N GLY A 95 7.38 -0.32 4.45
CA GLY A 95 8.11 0.57 5.32
C GLY A 95 9.37 -0.06 5.87
N GLY A 96 9.85 0.53 6.91
CA GLY A 96 11.16 0.18 7.43
C GLY A 96 12.23 1.05 6.76
N ARG A 97 12.99 1.72 7.57
CA ARG A 97 14.19 2.42 7.09
C ARG A 97 15.20 1.35 6.75
N ASP A 98 15.63 1.33 5.50
CA ASP A 98 16.69 0.42 5.04
C ASP A 98 17.98 0.78 5.78
N ARG A 99 18.16 0.17 6.93
CA ARG A 99 19.32 0.39 7.80
C ARG A 99 20.40 -0.60 7.41
N ILE A 100 21.19 -0.25 6.40
CA ILE A 100 22.31 -1.06 5.90
C ILE A 100 23.26 -1.47 7.04
N ASP A 101 23.46 -0.61 8.02
CA ASP A 101 24.27 -0.90 9.20
C ASP A 101 23.71 -2.07 10.02
N ILE A 102 22.40 -2.13 10.22
CA ILE A 102 21.73 -3.22 10.93
C ILE A 102 21.78 -4.51 10.12
N LYS A 103 21.57 -4.44 8.80
CA LYS A 103 21.61 -5.60 7.93
C LYS A 103 22.98 -6.29 7.98
N ASN A 104 24.05 -5.51 7.92
CA ASN A 104 25.40 -6.04 8.00
C ASN A 104 25.72 -6.65 9.38
N LYS A 105 25.25 -6.01 10.47
CA LYS A 105 25.39 -6.54 11.81
C LYS A 105 24.61 -7.82 12.00
N TRP A 106 23.38 -7.89 11.49
CA TRP A 106 22.57 -9.10 11.56
C TRP A 106 23.21 -10.27 10.82
N ALA A 107 23.72 -10.04 9.60
CA ALA A 107 24.44 -11.06 8.84
C ALA A 107 25.64 -11.61 9.61
N ALA A 108 26.43 -10.74 10.24
CA ALA A 108 27.55 -11.14 11.08
C ALA A 108 27.10 -11.95 12.31
N VAL A 109 26.04 -11.52 12.99
CA VAL A 109 25.47 -12.26 14.14
C VAL A 109 24.99 -13.63 13.70
N ARG A 110 24.23 -13.70 12.61
CA ARG A 110 23.74 -14.96 12.03
C ARG A 110 24.89 -15.94 11.79
N ASP A 111 25.93 -15.48 11.14
CA ASP A 111 27.08 -16.32 10.79
C ASP A 111 27.89 -16.74 12.01
N CYS A 112 28.07 -15.84 13.00
CA CYS A 112 28.74 -16.14 14.27
C CYS A 112 28.01 -17.19 15.12
N TYR A 113 26.67 -17.15 15.11
CA TYR A 113 25.85 -18.05 15.93
C TYR A 113 25.25 -19.22 15.15
N ASN A 114 25.62 -19.40 13.87
CA ASN A 114 25.08 -20.43 13.00
C ASN A 114 23.56 -20.46 12.95
N LEU A 115 22.91 -19.28 12.94
CA LEU A 115 21.47 -19.20 12.86
C LEU A 115 20.99 -19.70 11.50
N PRO A 116 19.82 -20.37 11.46
CA PRO A 116 19.28 -20.89 10.22
C PRO A 116 19.09 -19.78 9.17
N ILE A 117 19.36 -20.11 7.91
CA ILE A 117 19.20 -19.18 6.78
C ILE A 117 17.76 -18.69 6.62
N ASN A 118 16.79 -19.49 7.05
CA ASN A 118 15.38 -19.17 7.01
C ASN A 118 14.91 -18.23 8.14
N GLU A 119 15.78 -17.88 9.08
CA GLU A 119 15.48 -16.82 10.02
C GLU A 119 15.46 -15.48 9.27
N SER A 120 14.29 -14.90 9.19
CA SER A 120 14.06 -13.69 8.42
C SER A 120 14.70 -12.48 9.09
N TYR A 121 15.62 -11.82 8.40
CA TYR A 121 16.12 -10.51 8.80
C TYR A 121 14.99 -9.53 9.11
N ASN A 122 13.90 -9.60 8.35
CA ASN A 122 12.75 -8.71 8.51
C ASN A 122 12.06 -8.89 9.86
N GLU A 123 12.02 -10.09 10.41
CA GLU A 123 11.44 -10.33 11.75
C GLU A 123 12.23 -9.66 12.87
N TRP A 124 13.50 -9.35 12.64
CA TRP A 124 14.37 -8.77 13.64
C TRP A 124 14.43 -7.24 13.62
N HIS A 125 14.05 -6.62 12.51
CA HIS A 125 14.26 -5.18 12.37
C HIS A 125 13.08 -4.39 11.81
N ASN A 126 12.00 -5.07 11.40
CA ASN A 126 10.83 -4.42 10.83
C ASN A 126 9.58 -4.80 11.61
N ASP A 127 9.00 -3.80 12.25
CA ASP A 127 7.83 -3.96 13.11
C ASP A 127 6.61 -4.49 12.33
N ASN A 128 6.49 -4.14 11.05
CA ASN A 128 5.44 -4.69 10.19
C ASN A 128 5.55 -6.20 10.01
N SER A 129 6.74 -6.78 10.10
CA SER A 129 6.89 -8.24 10.07
C SER A 129 6.19 -8.91 11.24
N LEU A 130 6.25 -8.32 12.43
CA LEU A 130 5.53 -8.82 13.61
C LEU A 130 4.02 -8.64 13.42
N LEU A 131 3.58 -7.50 12.92
CA LEU A 131 2.18 -7.28 12.63
C LEU A 131 1.65 -8.30 11.60
N MET A 132 2.40 -8.56 10.53
CA MET A 132 2.07 -9.58 9.54
C MET A 132 2.02 -10.98 10.14
N LYS A 133 3.01 -11.34 10.96
CA LYS A 133 3.10 -12.65 11.62
C LYS A 133 1.87 -12.95 12.48
N TYR A 134 1.34 -11.94 13.16
CA TYR A 134 0.18 -12.07 14.03
C TYR A 134 -1.14 -11.63 13.40
N ASN A 135 -1.17 -11.37 12.09
CA ASN A 135 -2.35 -10.87 11.36
C ASN A 135 -2.98 -9.66 12.05
N ARG A 136 -2.15 -8.68 12.38
CA ARG A 136 -2.56 -7.44 13.04
C ARG A 136 -2.20 -6.24 12.17
N CYS A 137 -2.96 -5.18 12.34
CA CYS A 137 -2.63 -3.85 11.89
C CYS A 137 -3.06 -2.86 12.95
N THR A 138 -2.29 -1.81 13.14
CA THR A 138 -2.66 -0.72 14.06
C THR A 138 -2.43 0.62 13.39
N LYS A 139 -3.36 1.51 13.62
CA LYS A 139 -3.28 2.90 13.17
C LYS A 139 -2.65 3.80 14.24
N ASN A 140 -2.71 3.37 15.49
CA ASN A 140 -2.12 4.10 16.61
C ASN A 140 -0.89 3.37 17.11
N THR A 141 0.26 3.91 16.75
CA THR A 141 1.57 3.37 17.13
C THR A 141 2.32 4.29 18.09
N ASP A 142 1.66 5.32 18.61
CA ASP A 142 2.28 6.31 19.48
C ASP A 142 2.97 5.62 20.68
N GLY A 143 4.29 5.66 20.66
CA GLY A 143 5.14 5.08 21.72
C GLY A 143 5.29 3.56 21.71
N LEU A 144 4.71 2.84 20.75
CA LEU A 144 4.85 1.39 20.63
C LEU A 144 5.92 0.97 19.61
N LEU A 145 6.11 1.76 18.57
CA LEU A 145 6.98 1.43 17.45
C LEU A 145 7.71 2.70 17.00
N ASP A 146 8.92 2.92 17.46
CA ASP A 146 9.69 4.15 17.22
C ASP A 146 10.03 4.43 15.76
N ALA A 147 9.88 3.46 14.88
CA ALA A 147 10.25 3.56 13.45
C ALA A 147 9.07 3.38 12.50
N PHE A 148 7.87 3.16 13.00
CA PHE A 148 6.70 2.92 12.18
C PHE A 148 5.97 4.24 11.89
N ASP A 149 5.88 4.59 10.62
CA ASP A 149 5.04 5.66 10.14
C ASP A 149 3.86 5.04 9.39
N PHE A 150 2.71 4.96 10.04
CA PHE A 150 1.49 4.36 9.48
C PHE A 150 1.19 4.86 8.07
N ARG A 151 1.44 6.12 7.82
CA ARG A 151 1.12 6.77 6.55
C ARG A 151 1.97 6.27 5.38
N TYR A 152 3.23 5.92 5.62
CA TYR A 152 4.15 5.45 4.58
C TYR A 152 4.37 3.95 4.62
N ASP A 153 4.17 3.35 5.79
CA ASP A 153 4.48 1.96 6.06
C ASP A 153 3.26 1.05 5.92
N THR A 154 2.10 1.61 5.64
CA THR A 154 0.86 0.87 5.41
C THR A 154 0.28 1.22 4.03
N ALA A 155 -0.27 0.22 3.39
CA ALA A 155 -1.03 0.35 2.15
C ALA A 155 -2.44 -0.23 2.34
N TYR A 156 -3.21 -0.30 1.26
CA TYR A 156 -4.57 -0.81 1.31
C TYR A 156 -4.74 -1.95 0.33
N HIS A 157 -5.54 -2.92 0.72
CA HIS A 157 -6.09 -3.93 -0.16
C HIS A 157 -7.56 -3.60 -0.38
N LEU A 158 -7.95 -3.44 -1.64
CA LEU A 158 -9.27 -2.99 -2.03
C LEU A 158 -10.06 -4.13 -2.65
N SER A 159 -11.33 -4.20 -2.32
CA SER A 159 -12.24 -5.07 -3.05
C SER A 159 -12.66 -4.39 -4.36
N LEU A 160 -12.48 -5.08 -5.47
CA LEU A 160 -12.82 -4.55 -6.79
C LEU A 160 -14.32 -4.46 -7.08
N ILE A 161 -15.12 -5.13 -6.31
CA ILE A 161 -16.57 -5.11 -6.52
C ILE A 161 -17.14 -3.73 -6.17
N HIS A 162 -16.36 -2.89 -5.48
CA HIS A 162 -16.85 -1.66 -4.87
C HIS A 162 -16.01 -0.40 -5.21
N ILE A 163 -15.09 -0.52 -6.16
CA ILE A 163 -14.35 0.68 -6.65
C ILE A 163 -15.15 1.41 -7.72
#